data_195524352697bbc5f6f7737c0b98ebd5
#
_entry.id   195524352697bbc5f6f7737c0b98ebd5
#
_cell.length_a   1.000
_cell.length_b   1.000
_cell.length_c   1.000
_cell.angle_alpha   90.00
_cell.angle_beta   90.00
_cell.angle_gamma   90.00
#
_symmetry.space_group_name_H-M   'P 1'
#
loop_
_entity.id
_entity.type
_entity.pdbx_description
1 polymer ?
#
loop_
_entity_poly.entity_id
_entity_poly.type
_entity_poly.pdbx_seq_one_letter_code
_entity_poly.pdbx_strand_id
1 'polypeptide(L)'
;VTDSPARYKQNRLQQLRGFCFAARTKSISKAARKMGLSQPSVSLQIKALEGELGTRLFARRGPRIELTDDGQRLFELARPLVDAIDQLDEDFAAQRDSAQRGTVNIAAGGSTLQYLLPPFVAKFTHEYPQVDVRLHNVTGKAGLALLREGEVDFAVGPMLDTPPDIIFHPLVTYEPMLITPRDHPLAAQSRVLLKDIAEYPLILPPKDQATYRVVEMVFAEHSLAYDVKLEVGGYDVIKKYVDLGLGISIVMSHCLSGADHLHSVPLGRWFPKRTYGLVLSKGARLSPAAERFVAMVRTDVKLLEIAAGQRRAASK
;
A
#
# COMPACT_ATOMS: atom_id res chain seq x y z
N VAL A 1 30.52 23.39 36.05
CA VAL A 1 29.67 22.19 35.82
C VAL A 1 28.56 22.24 36.83
N THR A 2 27.43 22.85 36.53
CA THR A 2 26.25 22.88 37.40
C THR A 2 25.39 21.69 37.01
N ASP A 3 25.43 20.69 37.92
CA ASP A 3 24.56 19.52 37.90
C ASP A 3 23.11 19.98 38.18
N SER A 4 22.33 20.16 37.12
CA SER A 4 20.89 20.45 37.25
C SER A 4 20.18 19.13 37.42
N PRO A 5 19.46 18.89 38.55
CA PRO A 5 18.79 17.62 38.77
C PRO A 5 17.83 17.36 37.59
N ALA A 6 17.96 16.19 36.97
CA ALA A 6 17.09 15.73 35.93
C ALA A 6 15.64 15.84 36.44
N ARG A 7 14.93 16.91 36.04
CA ARG A 7 13.49 17.04 36.28
C ARG A 7 12.83 15.90 35.56
N TYR A 8 12.42 14.88 36.27
CA TYR A 8 11.54 13.82 35.77
C TYR A 8 10.22 14.45 35.34
N LYS A 9 10.12 14.70 34.02
CA LYS A 9 8.96 15.40 33.45
C LYS A 9 7.84 14.41 33.29
N GLN A 10 6.90 14.41 34.19
CA GLN A 10 5.76 13.49 34.30
C GLN A 10 4.90 13.33 33.05
N ASN A 11 4.98 14.26 32.08
CA ASN A 11 4.10 14.27 30.90
C ASN A 11 4.84 14.12 29.57
N ARG A 12 6.15 13.78 29.56
CA ARG A 12 6.95 13.76 28.32
C ARG A 12 6.38 12.80 27.28
N LEU A 13 5.93 11.62 27.69
CA LEU A 13 5.35 10.65 26.78
C LEU A 13 4.06 11.15 26.13
N GLN A 14 3.17 11.78 26.91
CA GLN A 14 1.94 12.35 26.36
C GLN A 14 2.21 13.52 25.39
N GLN A 15 3.21 14.35 25.69
CA GLN A 15 3.66 15.42 24.82
C GLN A 15 4.18 14.86 23.49
N LEU A 16 5.03 13.83 23.54
CA LEU A 16 5.56 13.16 22.35
C LEU A 16 4.48 12.43 21.56
N ARG A 17 3.52 11.76 22.21
CA ARG A 17 2.35 11.17 21.55
C ARG A 17 1.53 12.24 20.82
N GLY A 18 1.16 13.34 21.51
CA GLY A 18 0.41 14.44 20.90
C GLY A 18 1.12 15.03 19.69
N PHE A 19 2.43 15.22 19.79
CA PHE A 19 3.28 15.69 18.69
C PHE A 19 3.30 14.69 17.52
N CYS A 20 3.59 13.40 17.75
CA CYS A 20 3.68 12.38 16.71
C CYS A 20 2.34 12.18 15.99
N PHE A 21 1.21 12.12 16.71
CA PHE A 21 -0.10 12.00 16.08
C PHE A 21 -0.48 13.26 15.28
N ALA A 22 -0.15 14.46 15.78
CA ALA A 22 -0.39 15.68 15.03
C ALA A 22 0.46 15.77 13.75
N ALA A 23 1.70 15.30 13.80
CA ALA A 23 2.60 15.21 12.63
C ALA A 23 2.05 14.24 11.56
N ARG A 24 1.64 13.02 11.96
CA ARG A 24 1.06 12.00 11.05
C ARG A 24 -0.20 12.48 10.37
N THR A 25 -1.13 13.07 11.13
CA THR A 25 -2.44 13.47 10.63
C THR A 25 -2.46 14.86 10.01
N LYS A 26 -1.35 15.63 10.14
CA LYS A 26 -1.24 17.04 9.74
C LYS A 26 -2.35 17.91 10.34
N SER A 27 -2.88 17.50 11.52
CA SER A 27 -4.04 18.12 12.16
C SER A 27 -4.09 17.83 13.66
N ILE A 28 -4.07 18.88 14.49
CA ILE A 28 -4.21 18.75 15.94
C ILE A 28 -5.58 18.17 16.33
N SER A 29 -6.65 18.54 15.60
CA SER A 29 -8.00 18.03 15.88
C SER A 29 -8.15 16.53 15.59
N LYS A 30 -7.53 16.05 14.51
CA LYS A 30 -7.50 14.62 14.19
C LYS A 30 -6.66 13.83 15.21
N ALA A 31 -5.50 14.37 15.61
CA ALA A 31 -4.66 13.80 16.65
C ALA A 31 -5.42 13.67 17.98
N ALA A 32 -6.12 14.73 18.39
CA ALA A 32 -6.93 14.76 19.60
C ALA A 32 -8.00 13.65 19.60
N ARG A 33 -8.74 13.50 18.50
CA ARG A 33 -9.74 12.42 18.35
C ARG A 33 -9.12 11.04 18.48
N LYS A 34 -7.96 10.80 17.84
CA LYS A 34 -7.26 9.51 17.91
C LYS A 34 -6.76 9.20 19.32
N MET A 35 -6.40 10.22 20.09
CA MET A 35 -5.95 10.08 21.49
C MET A 35 -7.09 10.08 22.52
N GLY A 36 -8.35 10.24 22.12
CA GLY A 36 -9.47 10.40 23.06
C GLY A 36 -9.40 11.68 23.91
N LEU A 37 -8.71 12.72 23.42
CA LEU A 37 -8.49 13.97 24.11
C LEU A 37 -9.19 15.17 23.41
N SER A 38 -9.30 16.28 24.16
CA SER A 38 -9.74 17.55 23.54
C SER A 38 -8.62 18.18 22.71
N GLN A 39 -8.98 18.90 21.65
CA GLN A 39 -8.01 19.62 20.82
C GLN A 39 -7.20 20.67 21.60
N PRO A 40 -7.75 21.43 22.56
CA PRO A 40 -6.97 22.30 23.43
C PRO A 40 -5.91 21.56 24.26
N SER A 41 -6.24 20.36 24.77
CA SER A 41 -5.31 19.54 25.54
C SER A 41 -4.09 19.13 24.73
N VAL A 42 -4.30 18.62 23.51
CA VAL A 42 -3.19 18.26 22.61
C VAL A 42 -2.38 19.47 22.18
N SER A 43 -3.05 20.59 21.90
CA SER A 43 -2.36 21.85 21.58
C SER A 43 -1.46 22.34 22.73
N LEU A 44 -1.93 22.20 23.99
CA LEU A 44 -1.16 22.57 25.17
C LEU A 44 0.06 21.66 25.37
N GLN A 45 -0.12 20.34 25.15
CA GLN A 45 0.98 19.37 25.21
C GLN A 45 2.08 19.67 24.18
N ILE A 46 1.70 20.00 22.95
CA ILE A 46 2.65 20.38 21.89
C ILE A 46 3.37 21.68 22.25
N LYS A 47 2.65 22.71 22.70
CA LYS A 47 3.25 23.96 23.14
C LYS A 47 4.22 23.78 24.31
N ALA A 48 3.88 22.92 25.27
CA ALA A 48 4.76 22.60 26.38
C ALA A 48 6.05 21.92 25.88
N LEU A 49 5.94 21.01 24.92
CA LEU A 49 7.08 20.35 24.28
C LEU A 49 7.98 21.35 23.54
N GLU A 50 7.39 22.25 22.76
CA GLU A 50 8.11 23.33 22.06
C GLU A 50 8.83 24.27 23.03
N GLY A 51 8.16 24.65 24.13
CA GLY A 51 8.76 25.49 25.17
C GLY A 51 9.94 24.80 25.88
N GLU A 52 9.85 23.49 26.11
CA GLU A 52 10.92 22.72 26.75
C GLU A 52 12.14 22.51 25.84
N LEU A 53 11.90 22.40 24.53
CA LEU A 53 12.96 22.21 23.53
C LEU A 53 13.51 23.56 23.01
N GLY A 54 12.86 24.67 23.35
CA GLY A 54 13.26 25.99 22.91
C GLY A 54 13.11 26.24 21.40
N THR A 55 12.32 25.43 20.71
CA THR A 55 12.12 25.53 19.26
C THR A 55 10.67 25.21 18.86
N ARG A 56 10.22 25.74 17.73
CA ARG A 56 8.93 25.38 17.16
C ARG A 56 9.04 24.12 16.35
N LEU A 57 8.10 23.19 16.57
CA LEU A 57 8.03 21.92 15.88
C LEU A 57 7.05 21.94 14.71
N PHE A 58 6.07 22.84 14.75
CA PHE A 58 5.10 23.04 13.67
C PHE A 58 5.10 24.47 13.15
N ALA A 59 4.99 24.59 11.83
CA ALA A 59 4.64 25.82 11.11
C ALA A 59 3.17 25.74 10.66
N ARG A 60 2.47 26.89 10.60
CA ARG A 60 1.12 26.99 10.05
C ARG A 60 1.20 27.35 8.57
N ARG A 61 0.59 26.53 7.71
CA ARG A 61 0.32 26.86 6.30
C ARG A 61 -1.19 26.80 6.06
N GLY A 62 -1.85 27.92 6.23
CA GLY A 62 -3.32 27.99 6.14
C GLY A 62 -4.01 27.12 7.21
N PRO A 63 -4.98 26.26 6.84
CA PRO A 63 -5.71 25.40 7.78
C PRO A 63 -4.92 24.16 8.24
N ARG A 64 -3.74 23.90 7.67
CA ARG A 64 -2.90 22.71 7.97
C ARG A 64 -1.68 23.09 8.78
N ILE A 65 -1.18 22.13 9.54
CA ILE A 65 0.12 22.21 10.20
C ILE A 65 1.13 21.37 9.42
N GLU A 66 2.37 21.87 9.35
CA GLU A 66 3.50 21.17 8.75
C GLU A 66 4.65 21.16 9.75
N LEU A 67 5.48 20.12 9.71
CA LEU A 67 6.68 20.07 10.53
C LEU A 67 7.69 21.13 10.09
N THR A 68 8.37 21.75 11.06
CA THR A 68 9.62 22.49 10.83
C THR A 68 10.76 21.49 10.64
N ASP A 69 11.97 21.97 10.27
CA ASP A 69 13.16 21.11 10.19
C ASP A 69 13.47 20.45 11.54
N ASP A 70 13.34 21.19 12.65
CA ASP A 70 13.50 20.63 13.99
C ASP A 70 12.36 19.68 14.35
N GLY A 71 11.14 19.98 13.90
CA GLY A 71 9.99 19.09 14.03
C GLY A 71 10.22 17.77 13.27
N GLN A 72 10.78 17.83 12.07
CA GLN A 72 11.08 16.64 11.28
C GLN A 72 12.13 15.77 11.99
N ARG A 73 13.22 16.36 12.46
CA ARG A 73 14.26 15.66 13.24
C ARG A 73 13.70 14.99 14.48
N LEU A 74 12.90 15.75 15.26
CA LEU A 74 12.27 15.17 16.46
C LEU A 74 11.29 14.03 16.10
N PHE A 75 10.52 14.19 15.02
CA PHE A 75 9.58 13.15 14.58
C PHE A 75 10.28 11.84 14.23
N GLU A 76 11.41 11.90 13.53
CA GLU A 76 12.21 10.73 13.19
C GLU A 76 12.74 9.99 14.42
N LEU A 77 13.12 10.73 15.46
CA LEU A 77 13.60 10.17 16.72
C LEU A 77 12.47 9.68 17.64
N ALA A 78 11.38 10.44 17.74
CA ALA A 78 10.33 10.17 18.71
C ALA A 78 9.33 9.11 18.23
N ARG A 79 9.06 9.04 16.93
CA ARG A 79 8.09 8.10 16.37
C ARG A 79 8.35 6.65 16.76
N PRO A 80 9.56 6.06 16.57
CA PRO A 80 9.80 4.67 16.91
C PRO A 80 9.65 4.40 18.42
N LEU A 81 9.91 5.38 19.26
CA LEU A 81 9.76 5.26 20.72
C LEU A 81 8.28 5.28 21.12
N VAL A 82 7.50 6.20 20.56
CA VAL A 82 6.05 6.29 20.80
C VAL A 82 5.36 5.02 20.32
N ASP A 83 5.68 4.55 19.11
CA ASP A 83 5.10 3.35 18.53
C ASP A 83 5.45 2.10 19.40
N ALA A 84 6.68 2.01 19.89
CA ALA A 84 7.09 0.92 20.77
C ALA A 84 6.34 0.91 22.12
N ILE A 85 6.05 2.09 22.69
CA ILE A 85 5.28 2.17 23.93
C ILE A 85 3.79 1.90 23.68
N ASP A 86 3.24 2.37 22.57
CA ASP A 86 1.85 2.11 22.19
C ASP A 86 1.61 0.62 21.92
N GLN A 87 2.64 -0.11 21.46
CA GLN A 87 2.64 -1.54 21.20
C GLN A 87 2.94 -2.40 22.43
N LEU A 88 3.41 -1.79 23.54
CA LEU A 88 3.94 -2.53 24.70
C LEU A 88 2.92 -3.50 25.31
N ASP A 89 1.64 -3.10 25.40
CA ASP A 89 0.60 -3.95 25.99
C ASP A 89 0.32 -5.18 25.10
N GLU A 90 0.34 -5.01 23.78
CA GLU A 90 0.19 -6.12 22.83
C GLU A 90 1.43 -7.02 22.85
N ASP A 91 2.64 -6.46 22.90
CA ASP A 91 3.89 -7.20 22.99
C ASP A 91 3.94 -8.01 24.30
N PHE A 92 3.49 -7.40 25.42
CA PHE A 92 3.44 -8.07 26.72
C PHE A 92 2.39 -9.20 26.74
N ALA A 93 1.20 -8.94 26.21
CA ALA A 93 0.17 -9.97 26.06
C ALA A 93 0.63 -11.12 25.15
N ALA A 94 1.32 -10.80 24.05
CA ALA A 94 1.90 -11.79 23.14
C ALA A 94 3.00 -12.65 23.81
N GLN A 95 3.76 -12.09 24.74
CA GLN A 95 4.75 -12.85 25.52
C GLN A 95 4.12 -13.72 26.62
N ARG A 96 3.01 -13.26 27.20
CA ARG A 96 2.33 -13.95 28.29
C ARG A 96 1.44 -15.10 27.85
N ASP A 97 0.77 -14.95 26.70
CA ASP A 97 -0.17 -15.94 26.12
C ASP A 97 0.43 -16.61 24.86
N SER A 98 1.68 -17.07 24.92
CA SER A 98 2.35 -17.75 23.80
C SER A 98 1.93 -17.23 22.42
N ALA A 99 2.39 -16.02 22.10
CA ALA A 99 2.68 -15.53 20.75
C ALA A 99 1.61 -15.69 19.62
N GLN A 100 0.36 -16.01 19.93
CA GLN A 100 -0.62 -16.45 18.91
C GLN A 100 -1.83 -15.50 18.72
N ARG A 101 -1.94 -14.41 19.47
CA ARG A 101 -3.05 -13.46 19.38
C ARG A 101 -2.59 -12.12 18.81
N GLY A 102 -3.51 -11.38 18.21
CA GLY A 102 -3.26 -10.03 17.68
C GLY A 102 -4.07 -9.74 16.43
N THR A 103 -3.81 -8.59 15.83
CA THR A 103 -4.42 -8.19 14.56
C THR A 103 -3.33 -7.78 13.59
N VAL A 104 -3.44 -8.20 12.34
CA VAL A 104 -2.60 -7.73 11.23
C VAL A 104 -3.48 -6.93 10.28
N ASN A 105 -3.17 -5.65 10.12
CA ASN A 105 -3.87 -4.74 9.21
C ASN A 105 -3.05 -4.53 7.94
N ILE A 106 -3.58 -4.94 6.80
CA ILE A 106 -2.88 -4.91 5.51
C ILE A 106 -3.62 -4.02 4.52
N ALA A 107 -2.95 -3.02 3.96
CA ALA A 107 -3.49 -2.23 2.85
C ALA A 107 -3.05 -2.82 1.51
N ALA A 108 -3.97 -3.01 0.59
CA ALA A 108 -3.65 -3.43 -0.77
C ALA A 108 -4.74 -3.05 -1.75
N GLY A 109 -4.39 -2.92 -3.03
CA GLY A 109 -5.37 -2.73 -4.09
C GLY A 109 -6.13 -4.02 -4.41
N GLY A 110 -7.31 -3.88 -5.01
CA GLY A 110 -8.21 -5.01 -5.29
C GLY A 110 -7.55 -6.19 -6.00
N SER A 111 -6.71 -5.95 -7.01
CA SER A 111 -6.00 -7.03 -7.70
C SER A 111 -5.00 -7.77 -6.80
N THR A 112 -4.33 -7.05 -5.91
CA THR A 112 -3.41 -7.66 -4.93
C THR A 112 -4.18 -8.50 -3.92
N LEU A 113 -5.31 -7.97 -3.42
CA LEU A 113 -6.20 -8.68 -2.49
C LEU A 113 -6.79 -9.96 -3.11
N GLN A 114 -7.10 -9.91 -4.38
CA GLN A 114 -7.79 -11.00 -5.07
C GLN A 114 -6.85 -12.07 -5.62
N TYR A 115 -5.68 -11.69 -6.11
CA TYR A 115 -4.82 -12.61 -6.86
C TYR A 115 -3.47 -12.90 -6.21
N LEU A 116 -2.97 -12.00 -5.36
CA LEU A 116 -1.64 -12.13 -4.76
C LEU A 116 -1.68 -12.57 -3.30
N LEU A 117 -2.49 -11.91 -2.47
CA LEU A 117 -2.54 -12.15 -1.03
C LEU A 117 -3.25 -13.43 -0.57
N PRO A 118 -4.28 -13.98 -1.26
CA PRO A 118 -5.07 -15.08 -0.72
C PRO A 118 -4.27 -16.30 -0.25
N PRO A 119 -3.24 -16.80 -0.96
CA PRO A 119 -2.45 -17.94 -0.50
C PRO A 119 -1.72 -17.68 0.82
N PHE A 120 -1.20 -16.45 0.98
CA PHE A 120 -0.50 -16.04 2.21
C PHE A 120 -1.45 -15.86 3.38
N VAL A 121 -2.61 -15.23 3.14
CA VAL A 121 -3.63 -15.08 4.18
C VAL A 121 -4.14 -16.45 4.62
N ALA A 122 -4.46 -17.34 3.68
CA ALA A 122 -4.92 -18.70 4.01
C ALA A 122 -3.88 -19.49 4.82
N LYS A 123 -2.60 -19.44 4.43
CA LYS A 123 -1.53 -20.09 5.17
C LYS A 123 -1.37 -19.48 6.56
N PHE A 124 -1.34 -18.15 6.64
CA PHE A 124 -1.15 -17.44 7.90
C PHE A 124 -2.28 -17.70 8.90
N THR A 125 -3.53 -17.62 8.47
CA THR A 125 -4.69 -17.90 9.34
C THR A 125 -4.78 -19.36 9.76
N HIS A 126 -4.24 -20.28 8.98
CA HIS A 126 -4.11 -21.69 9.36
C HIS A 126 -3.02 -21.89 10.43
N GLU A 127 -1.86 -21.24 10.28
CA GLU A 127 -0.74 -21.34 11.23
C GLU A 127 -0.99 -20.54 12.52
N TYR A 128 -1.72 -19.42 12.43
CA TYR A 128 -2.01 -18.51 13.53
C TYR A 128 -3.52 -18.25 13.66
N PRO A 129 -4.33 -19.25 14.05
CA PRO A 129 -5.80 -19.16 14.04
C PRO A 129 -6.40 -18.15 15.02
N GLN A 130 -5.60 -17.62 15.97
CA GLN A 130 -6.02 -16.62 16.94
C GLN A 130 -5.60 -15.19 16.55
N VAL A 131 -4.99 -15.01 15.36
CA VAL A 131 -4.63 -13.70 14.82
C VAL A 131 -5.68 -13.26 13.79
N ASP A 132 -6.27 -12.12 14.03
CA ASP A 132 -7.19 -11.49 13.06
C ASP A 132 -6.41 -10.84 11.92
N VAL A 133 -6.77 -11.13 10.69
CA VAL A 133 -6.23 -10.45 9.50
C VAL A 133 -7.28 -9.52 8.93
N ARG A 134 -6.99 -8.23 8.87
CA ARG A 134 -7.85 -7.19 8.31
C ARG A 134 -7.25 -6.66 7.02
N LEU A 135 -8.02 -6.75 5.95
CA LEU A 135 -7.61 -6.34 4.61
C LEU A 135 -8.32 -5.04 4.23
N HIS A 136 -7.55 -3.99 3.97
CA HIS A 136 -8.05 -2.68 3.56
C HIS A 136 -7.89 -2.55 2.04
N ASN A 137 -9.03 -2.51 1.32
CA ASN A 137 -9.03 -2.34 -0.13
C ASN A 137 -8.83 -0.87 -0.50
N VAL A 138 -7.58 -0.48 -0.66
CA VAL A 138 -7.17 0.89 -1.00
C VAL A 138 -5.96 0.87 -1.92
N THR A 139 -5.77 1.91 -2.72
CA THR A 139 -4.67 2.01 -3.69
C THR A 139 -3.91 3.31 -3.56
N GLY A 140 -2.67 3.31 -4.04
CA GLY A 140 -1.87 4.50 -4.25
C GLY A 140 -1.77 5.40 -3.01
N LYS A 141 -2.16 6.67 -3.16
CA LYS A 141 -2.05 7.70 -2.11
C LYS A 141 -2.86 7.36 -0.85
N ALA A 142 -4.01 6.72 -1.00
CA ALA A 142 -4.84 6.35 0.15
C ALA A 142 -4.17 5.26 1.00
N GLY A 143 -3.58 4.24 0.37
CA GLY A 143 -2.83 3.21 1.09
C GLY A 143 -1.60 3.76 1.83
N LEU A 144 -0.86 4.69 1.20
CA LEU A 144 0.26 5.37 1.86
C LEU A 144 -0.19 6.28 3.01
N ALA A 145 -1.38 6.88 2.91
CA ALA A 145 -1.93 7.67 4.01
C ALA A 145 -2.24 6.80 5.22
N LEU A 146 -2.93 5.67 5.03
CA LEU A 146 -3.22 4.72 6.12
C LEU A 146 -1.94 4.19 6.77
N LEU A 147 -0.91 3.90 5.96
CA LEU A 147 0.38 3.44 6.47
C LEU A 147 1.08 4.52 7.32
N ARG A 148 1.06 5.78 6.90
CA ARG A 148 1.63 6.91 7.64
C ARG A 148 0.86 7.22 8.91
N GLU A 149 -0.45 7.08 8.88
CA GLU A 149 -1.34 7.27 10.03
C GLU A 149 -1.28 6.12 11.03
N GLY A 150 -0.60 4.99 10.67
CA GLY A 150 -0.52 3.79 11.51
C GLY A 150 -1.86 3.06 11.63
N GLU A 151 -2.74 3.22 10.65
CA GLU A 151 -4.02 2.48 10.57
C GLU A 151 -3.81 1.07 10.00
N VAL A 152 -2.70 0.86 9.29
CA VAL A 152 -2.27 -0.43 8.78
C VAL A 152 -0.81 -0.68 9.14
N ASP A 153 -0.46 -1.94 9.37
CA ASP A 153 0.90 -2.36 9.71
C ASP A 153 1.83 -2.23 8.50
N PHE A 154 1.34 -2.65 7.34
CA PHE A 154 2.06 -2.56 6.07
C PHE A 154 1.07 -2.56 4.89
N ALA A 155 1.60 -2.24 3.71
CA ALA A 155 0.84 -2.39 2.49
C ALA A 155 1.52 -3.39 1.54
N VAL A 156 0.74 -3.94 0.60
CA VAL A 156 1.24 -4.80 -0.48
C VAL A 156 0.73 -4.28 -1.82
N GLY A 157 1.65 -4.07 -2.75
CA GLY A 157 1.27 -3.58 -4.08
C GLY A 157 2.45 -3.13 -4.91
N PRO A 158 2.17 -2.59 -6.10
CA PRO A 158 3.20 -2.01 -6.95
C PRO A 158 3.56 -0.60 -6.46
N MET A 159 4.82 -0.25 -6.60
CA MET A 159 5.32 1.10 -6.34
C MET A 159 6.12 1.59 -7.55
N LEU A 160 5.73 2.75 -8.09
CA LEU A 160 6.45 3.38 -9.20
C LEU A 160 7.57 4.27 -8.66
N ASP A 161 7.24 5.08 -7.65
CA ASP A 161 8.18 5.97 -6.96
C ASP A 161 8.12 5.68 -5.47
N THR A 162 9.27 5.51 -4.84
CA THR A 162 9.35 5.24 -3.40
C THR A 162 9.63 6.53 -2.65
N PRO A 163 8.66 7.04 -1.86
CA PRO A 163 8.88 8.21 -1.02
C PRO A 163 9.99 7.96 0.02
N PRO A 164 10.70 9.01 0.49
CA PRO A 164 11.84 8.87 1.38
C PRO A 164 11.50 8.29 2.77
N ASP A 165 10.23 8.38 3.18
CA ASP A 165 9.69 7.83 4.42
C ASP A 165 9.16 6.39 4.29
N ILE A 166 9.32 5.78 3.11
CA ILE A 166 8.82 4.43 2.80
C ILE A 166 10.01 3.49 2.49
N ILE A 167 9.86 2.25 2.91
CA ILE A 167 10.72 1.13 2.51
C ILE A 167 9.90 0.22 1.61
N PHE A 168 10.43 -0.07 0.42
CA PHE A 168 9.83 -1.01 -0.52
C PHE A 168 10.70 -2.27 -0.61
N HIS A 169 10.11 -3.42 -0.27
CA HIS A 169 10.74 -4.72 -0.47
C HIS A 169 10.10 -5.43 -1.66
N PRO A 170 10.80 -5.55 -2.79
CA PRO A 170 10.28 -6.23 -3.97
C PRO A 170 10.04 -7.72 -3.70
N LEU A 171 8.94 -8.26 -4.20
CA LEU A 171 8.56 -9.66 -4.07
C LEU A 171 8.46 -10.36 -5.42
N VAL A 172 7.68 -9.82 -6.33
CA VAL A 172 7.38 -10.45 -7.63
C VAL A 172 7.13 -9.41 -8.71
N THR A 173 7.55 -9.72 -9.94
CA THR A 173 7.35 -8.86 -11.10
C THR A 173 6.40 -9.51 -12.09
N TYR A 174 5.36 -8.79 -12.49
CA TYR A 174 4.36 -9.23 -13.45
C TYR A 174 4.46 -8.46 -14.76
N GLU A 175 4.05 -9.13 -15.84
CA GLU A 175 4.02 -8.54 -17.18
C GLU A 175 2.65 -7.94 -17.49
N PRO A 176 2.62 -6.83 -18.23
CA PRO A 176 1.39 -6.32 -18.81
C PRO A 176 0.92 -7.22 -19.96
N MET A 177 -0.39 -7.47 -19.99
CA MET A 177 -1.05 -8.32 -20.96
C MET A 177 -2.20 -7.55 -21.60
N LEU A 178 -2.29 -7.56 -22.93
CA LEU A 178 -3.53 -7.24 -23.62
C LEU A 178 -4.52 -8.37 -23.41
N ILE A 179 -5.77 -8.06 -23.16
CA ILE A 179 -6.87 -9.03 -23.16
C ILE A 179 -7.94 -8.63 -24.17
N THR A 180 -8.42 -9.62 -24.90
CA THR A 180 -9.47 -9.49 -25.92
C THR A 180 -10.45 -10.65 -25.82
N PRO A 181 -11.66 -10.55 -26.41
CA PRO A 181 -12.46 -11.74 -26.70
C PRO A 181 -11.64 -12.78 -27.50
N ARG A 182 -12.01 -14.06 -27.43
CA ARG A 182 -11.27 -15.13 -28.13
C ARG A 182 -11.32 -15.03 -29.64
N ASP A 183 -12.42 -14.54 -30.17
CA ASP A 183 -12.70 -14.35 -31.61
C ASP A 183 -12.32 -12.96 -32.14
N HIS A 184 -11.65 -12.16 -31.32
CA HIS A 184 -11.24 -10.80 -31.67
C HIS A 184 -10.16 -10.82 -32.78
N PRO A 185 -10.17 -9.88 -33.76
CA PRO A 185 -9.17 -9.83 -34.82
C PRO A 185 -7.71 -9.83 -34.35
N LEU A 186 -7.42 -9.18 -33.23
CA LEU A 186 -6.08 -9.18 -32.63
C LEU A 186 -5.65 -10.55 -32.08
N ALA A 187 -6.59 -11.44 -31.77
CA ALA A 187 -6.28 -12.79 -31.29
C ALA A 187 -5.66 -13.67 -32.38
N ALA A 188 -5.97 -13.40 -33.63
CA ALA A 188 -5.42 -14.13 -34.79
C ALA A 188 -4.05 -13.61 -35.25
N GLN A 189 -3.60 -12.45 -34.71
CA GLN A 189 -2.33 -11.84 -35.12
C GLN A 189 -1.15 -12.51 -34.41
N SER A 190 -0.11 -12.86 -35.14
CA SER A 190 1.14 -13.37 -34.59
C SER A 190 1.92 -12.31 -33.77
N ARG A 191 1.64 -11.03 -34.04
CA ARG A 191 2.26 -9.88 -33.39
C ARG A 191 1.31 -8.71 -33.35
N VAL A 192 1.01 -8.23 -32.15
CA VAL A 192 0.18 -7.04 -31.92
C VAL A 192 1.08 -5.82 -31.73
N LEU A 193 0.83 -4.75 -32.51
CA LEU A 193 1.51 -3.47 -32.38
C LEU A 193 0.65 -2.49 -31.57
N LEU A 194 1.27 -1.48 -31.00
CA LEU A 194 0.55 -0.47 -30.19
C LEU A 194 -0.51 0.28 -31.02
N LYS A 195 -0.21 0.56 -32.33
CA LYS A 195 -1.16 1.15 -33.26
C LYS A 195 -2.40 0.28 -33.51
N ASP A 196 -2.22 -1.05 -33.52
CA ASP A 196 -3.33 -1.97 -33.73
C ASP A 196 -4.27 -1.97 -32.51
N ILE A 197 -3.72 -1.79 -31.30
CA ILE A 197 -4.50 -1.62 -30.06
C ILE A 197 -5.30 -0.32 -30.10
N ALA A 198 -4.71 0.76 -30.65
CA ALA A 198 -5.34 2.08 -30.74
C ALA A 198 -6.60 2.11 -31.60
N GLU A 199 -6.77 1.15 -32.52
CA GLU A 199 -7.95 1.04 -33.41
C GLU A 199 -9.20 0.52 -32.67
N TYR A 200 -9.05 0.01 -31.45
CA TYR A 200 -10.15 -0.58 -30.68
C TYR A 200 -10.42 0.19 -29.40
N PRO A 201 -11.70 0.26 -28.99
CA PRO A 201 -12.06 0.93 -27.75
C PRO A 201 -11.47 0.19 -26.54
N LEU A 202 -10.85 0.94 -25.63
CA LEU A 202 -10.28 0.43 -24.41
C LEU A 202 -11.30 0.44 -23.27
N ILE A 203 -11.21 -0.57 -22.40
CA ILE A 203 -11.84 -0.61 -21.10
C ILE A 203 -10.72 -0.47 -20.07
N LEU A 204 -10.70 0.61 -19.30
CA LEU A 204 -9.62 0.92 -18.38
C LEU A 204 -10.12 1.07 -16.94
N PRO A 205 -9.23 0.87 -15.95
CA PRO A 205 -9.54 1.23 -14.57
C PRO A 205 -9.63 2.77 -14.42
N PRO A 206 -10.12 3.29 -13.27
CA PRO A 206 -10.16 4.73 -13.00
C PRO A 206 -8.81 5.44 -13.18
N LYS A 207 -8.86 6.71 -13.60
CA LYS A 207 -7.68 7.53 -13.94
C LYS A 207 -6.66 7.68 -12.81
N ASP A 208 -7.08 7.58 -11.57
CA ASP A 208 -6.21 7.62 -10.40
C ASP A 208 -5.39 6.35 -10.20
N GLN A 209 -5.73 5.26 -10.91
CA GLN A 209 -5.01 4.00 -10.83
C GLN A 209 -3.79 3.97 -11.75
N ALA A 210 -2.75 3.26 -11.28
CA ALA A 210 -1.47 3.19 -11.98
C ALA A 210 -1.58 2.62 -13.41
N THR A 211 -2.49 1.70 -13.69
CA THR A 211 -2.66 1.13 -15.04
C THR A 211 -3.13 2.18 -16.04
N TYR A 212 -4.13 3.00 -15.69
CA TYR A 212 -4.59 4.06 -16.57
C TYR A 212 -3.46 5.03 -16.92
N ARG A 213 -2.75 5.51 -15.90
CA ARG A 213 -1.62 6.46 -16.09
C ARG A 213 -0.51 5.90 -16.97
N VAL A 214 -0.20 4.61 -16.83
CA VAL A 214 0.82 3.97 -17.68
C VAL A 214 0.31 3.82 -19.13
N VAL A 215 -0.95 3.49 -19.33
CA VAL A 215 -1.55 3.47 -20.69
C VAL A 215 -1.47 4.85 -21.32
N GLU A 216 -1.94 5.88 -20.63
CA GLU A 216 -1.87 7.26 -21.09
C GLU A 216 -0.44 7.68 -21.47
N MET A 217 0.53 7.40 -20.60
CA MET A 217 1.94 7.71 -20.84
C MET A 217 2.49 7.00 -22.08
N VAL A 218 2.25 5.69 -22.23
CA VAL A 218 2.78 4.91 -23.35
C VAL A 218 2.17 5.35 -24.68
N PHE A 219 0.86 5.60 -24.73
CA PHE A 219 0.23 6.08 -25.97
C PHE A 219 0.67 7.50 -26.32
N ALA A 220 0.84 8.38 -25.33
CA ALA A 220 1.35 9.74 -25.54
C ALA A 220 2.81 9.73 -26.07
N GLU A 221 3.68 8.89 -25.50
CA GLU A 221 5.07 8.73 -25.94
C GLU A 221 5.19 8.30 -27.40
N HIS A 222 4.23 7.51 -27.88
CA HIS A 222 4.18 7.06 -29.29
C HIS A 222 3.31 7.93 -30.18
N SER A 223 2.79 9.07 -29.69
CA SER A 223 1.90 9.98 -30.42
C SER A 223 0.68 9.29 -31.01
N LEU A 224 0.12 8.30 -30.32
CA LEU A 224 -1.05 7.54 -30.72
C LEU A 224 -2.28 8.01 -29.91
N ALA A 225 -3.34 8.37 -30.63
CA ALA A 225 -4.66 8.57 -30.01
C ALA A 225 -5.29 7.21 -29.70
N TYR A 226 -6.09 7.14 -28.66
CA TYR A 226 -6.85 5.96 -28.28
C TYR A 226 -8.22 6.38 -27.72
N ASP A 227 -9.19 5.48 -27.77
CA ASP A 227 -10.53 5.71 -27.24
C ASP A 227 -10.76 4.89 -25.96
N VAL A 228 -11.32 5.52 -24.92
CA VAL A 228 -11.73 4.84 -23.69
C VAL A 228 -13.24 4.79 -23.65
N LYS A 229 -13.81 3.66 -24.02
CA LYS A 229 -15.26 3.46 -24.05
C LYS A 229 -15.85 3.23 -22.67
N LEU A 230 -15.11 2.60 -21.76
CA LEU A 230 -15.59 2.28 -20.42
C LEU A 230 -14.48 2.47 -19.40
N GLU A 231 -14.78 3.19 -18.33
CA GLU A 231 -13.94 3.33 -17.16
C GLU A 231 -14.59 2.58 -15.98
N VAL A 232 -13.95 1.54 -15.46
CA VAL A 232 -14.53 0.70 -14.39
C VAL A 232 -13.44 0.10 -13.50
N GLY A 233 -13.68 0.11 -12.18
CA GLY A 233 -12.79 -0.50 -11.19
C GLY A 233 -12.92 -2.03 -11.13
N GLY A 234 -11.79 -2.70 -10.81
CA GLY A 234 -11.75 -4.16 -10.62
C GLY A 234 -11.47 -4.92 -11.90
N TYR A 235 -10.36 -5.68 -11.90
CA TYR A 235 -9.96 -6.43 -13.11
C TYR A 235 -10.94 -7.54 -13.50
N ASP A 236 -11.66 -8.16 -12.55
CA ASP A 236 -12.69 -9.14 -12.90
C ASP A 236 -13.87 -8.52 -13.60
N VAL A 237 -14.25 -7.30 -13.20
CA VAL A 237 -15.28 -6.54 -13.90
C VAL A 237 -14.80 -6.17 -15.31
N ILE A 238 -13.58 -5.67 -15.44
CA ILE A 238 -12.97 -5.38 -16.75
C ILE A 238 -12.97 -6.63 -17.63
N LYS A 239 -12.46 -7.76 -17.13
CA LYS A 239 -12.44 -9.04 -17.87
C LYS A 239 -13.84 -9.43 -18.36
N LYS A 240 -14.87 -9.24 -17.53
CA LYS A 240 -16.25 -9.56 -17.91
C LYS A 240 -16.75 -8.69 -19.06
N TYR A 241 -16.46 -7.40 -19.04
CA TYR A 241 -16.86 -6.50 -20.14
C TYR A 241 -16.05 -6.74 -21.44
N VAL A 242 -14.79 -7.16 -21.31
CA VAL A 242 -13.99 -7.62 -22.46
C VAL A 242 -14.59 -8.91 -23.05
N ASP A 243 -14.94 -9.90 -22.21
CA ASP A 243 -15.57 -11.14 -22.64
C ASP A 243 -16.90 -10.91 -23.40
N LEU A 244 -17.63 -9.86 -23.01
CA LEU A 244 -18.86 -9.42 -23.70
C LEU A 244 -18.61 -8.63 -25.01
N GLY A 245 -17.35 -8.45 -25.42
CA GLY A 245 -17.01 -7.75 -26.66
C GLY A 245 -17.18 -6.23 -26.62
N LEU A 246 -17.26 -5.61 -25.45
CA LEU A 246 -17.47 -4.15 -25.33
C LEU A 246 -16.19 -3.34 -25.58
N GLY A 247 -15.04 -3.99 -25.68
CA GLY A 247 -13.73 -3.41 -25.92
C GLY A 247 -12.63 -4.38 -25.51
N ILE A 248 -11.40 -3.89 -25.57
CA ILE A 248 -10.21 -4.62 -25.13
C ILE A 248 -9.58 -3.94 -23.93
N SER A 249 -8.68 -4.60 -23.21
CA SER A 249 -8.07 -4.00 -22.02
C SER A 249 -6.62 -4.45 -21.80
N ILE A 250 -5.93 -3.71 -20.93
CA ILE A 250 -4.57 -4.01 -20.50
C ILE A 250 -4.61 -4.33 -19.00
N VAL A 251 -4.19 -5.54 -18.66
CA VAL A 251 -4.16 -6.07 -17.29
C VAL A 251 -2.77 -6.61 -16.96
N MET A 252 -2.50 -6.88 -15.69
CA MET A 252 -1.26 -7.56 -15.30
C MET A 252 -1.44 -9.08 -15.33
N SER A 253 -0.40 -9.81 -15.71
CA SER A 253 -0.44 -11.26 -15.94
C SER A 253 -1.00 -12.08 -14.76
N HIS A 254 -0.80 -11.62 -13.51
CA HIS A 254 -1.37 -12.31 -12.33
C HIS A 254 -2.89 -12.23 -12.22
N CYS A 255 -3.53 -11.32 -12.94
CA CYS A 255 -4.99 -11.20 -12.97
C CYS A 255 -5.66 -12.21 -13.91
N LEU A 256 -4.87 -12.98 -14.67
CA LEU A 256 -5.36 -13.95 -15.64
C LEU A 256 -5.32 -15.38 -15.07
N SER A 257 -6.30 -16.17 -15.43
CA SER A 257 -6.39 -17.57 -15.08
C SER A 257 -6.73 -18.42 -16.31
N GLY A 258 -6.47 -19.71 -16.27
CA GLY A 258 -6.87 -20.64 -17.33
C GLY A 258 -8.39 -20.77 -17.51
N ALA A 259 -9.18 -20.32 -16.53
CA ALA A 259 -10.64 -20.31 -16.60
C ALA A 259 -11.22 -19.07 -17.32
N ASP A 260 -10.40 -18.07 -17.63
CA ASP A 260 -10.86 -16.88 -18.34
C ASP A 260 -11.14 -17.21 -19.82
N HIS A 261 -12.32 -16.86 -20.31
CA HIS A 261 -12.71 -17.04 -21.72
C HIS A 261 -12.16 -15.91 -22.61
N LEU A 262 -10.91 -15.53 -22.39
CA LEU A 262 -10.24 -14.42 -23.05
C LEU A 262 -9.01 -14.91 -23.82
N HIS A 263 -8.64 -14.18 -24.86
CA HIS A 263 -7.32 -14.26 -25.46
C HIS A 263 -6.40 -13.24 -24.80
N SER A 264 -5.13 -13.60 -24.59
CA SER A 264 -4.17 -12.68 -23.94
C SER A 264 -2.84 -12.64 -24.70
N VAL A 265 -2.29 -11.44 -24.87
CA VAL A 265 -1.03 -11.19 -25.58
C VAL A 265 -0.08 -10.41 -24.66
N PRO A 266 1.18 -10.86 -24.48
CA PRO A 266 2.17 -10.11 -23.72
C PRO A 266 2.48 -8.74 -24.36
N LEU A 267 2.49 -7.69 -23.54
CA LEU A 267 2.78 -6.32 -23.95
C LEU A 267 4.12 -5.78 -23.39
N GLY A 268 4.97 -6.64 -22.85
CA GLY A 268 6.24 -6.24 -22.23
C GLY A 268 7.20 -5.46 -23.14
N ARG A 269 6.95 -5.43 -24.46
CA ARG A 269 7.66 -4.59 -25.41
C ARG A 269 7.30 -3.10 -25.31
N TRP A 270 6.03 -2.82 -24.99
CA TRP A 270 5.46 -1.47 -25.00
C TRP A 270 5.24 -0.93 -23.61
N PHE A 271 4.83 -1.77 -22.70
CA PHE A 271 4.45 -1.43 -21.35
C PHE A 271 5.45 -1.97 -20.33
N PRO A 272 5.82 -1.20 -19.33
CA PRO A 272 6.77 -1.66 -18.30
C PRO A 272 6.17 -2.79 -17.46
N LYS A 273 7.01 -3.76 -17.12
CA LYS A 273 6.71 -4.73 -16.08
C LYS A 273 6.51 -4.02 -14.75
N ARG A 274 5.70 -4.60 -13.86
CA ARG A 274 5.46 -4.04 -12.53
C ARG A 274 5.91 -4.98 -11.44
N THR A 275 6.74 -4.46 -10.57
CA THR A 275 7.16 -5.17 -9.37
C THR A 275 6.21 -4.86 -8.23
N TYR A 276 5.65 -5.92 -7.66
CA TYR A 276 4.82 -5.88 -6.45
C TYR A 276 5.69 -6.22 -5.26
N GLY A 277 5.45 -5.59 -4.13
CA GLY A 277 6.26 -5.77 -2.94
C GLY A 277 5.55 -5.35 -1.67
N LEU A 278 6.26 -5.56 -0.56
CA LEU A 278 5.89 -5.04 0.74
C LEU A 278 6.27 -3.57 0.83
N VAL A 279 5.35 -2.77 1.35
CA VAL A 279 5.48 -1.33 1.55
C VAL A 279 5.39 -1.04 3.05
N LEU A 280 6.46 -0.55 3.62
CA LEU A 280 6.61 -0.32 5.05
C LEU A 280 6.94 1.14 5.32
N SER A 281 6.46 1.68 6.42
CA SER A 281 6.87 3.01 6.87
C SER A 281 8.26 2.92 7.51
N LYS A 282 9.19 3.76 7.07
CA LYS A 282 10.56 3.80 7.59
C LYS A 282 10.56 4.11 9.08
N GLY A 283 11.21 3.25 9.88
CA GLY A 283 11.30 3.38 11.33
C GLY A 283 10.00 3.07 12.09
N ALA A 284 8.94 2.59 11.43
CA ALA A 284 7.80 2.01 12.14
C ALA A 284 8.17 0.63 12.67
N ARG A 285 7.70 0.32 13.86
CA ARG A 285 7.81 -1.01 14.46
C ARG A 285 6.54 -1.78 14.13
N LEU A 286 6.71 -2.96 13.60
CA LEU A 286 5.60 -3.87 13.34
C LEU A 286 5.19 -4.57 14.64
N SER A 287 3.91 -4.95 14.76
CA SER A 287 3.46 -5.87 15.78
C SER A 287 4.10 -7.25 15.60
N PRO A 288 4.24 -8.08 16.62
CA PRO A 288 4.77 -9.45 16.49
C PRO A 288 4.00 -10.29 15.46
N ALA A 289 2.68 -10.10 15.37
CA ALA A 289 1.84 -10.77 14.36
C ALA A 289 2.16 -10.28 12.94
N ALA A 290 2.30 -8.96 12.75
CA ALA A 290 2.66 -8.39 11.47
C ALA A 290 4.09 -8.76 11.03
N GLU A 291 5.06 -8.82 11.96
CA GLU A 291 6.41 -9.30 11.68
C GLU A 291 6.42 -10.74 11.16
N ARG A 292 5.61 -11.64 11.77
CA ARG A 292 5.48 -13.03 11.29
C ARG A 292 4.86 -13.09 9.90
N PHE A 293 3.82 -12.31 9.64
CA PHE A 293 3.21 -12.26 8.32
C PHE A 293 4.22 -11.78 7.27
N VAL A 294 4.93 -10.70 7.54
CA VAL A 294 5.99 -10.17 6.67
C VAL A 294 7.11 -11.19 6.46
N ALA A 295 7.55 -11.86 7.52
CA ALA A 295 8.55 -12.92 7.42
C ALA A 295 8.08 -14.08 6.53
N MET A 296 6.83 -14.54 6.69
CA MET A 296 6.21 -15.57 5.86
C MET A 296 6.21 -15.16 4.38
N VAL A 297 5.72 -13.96 4.06
CA VAL A 297 5.68 -13.47 2.68
C VAL A 297 7.08 -13.39 2.05
N ARG A 298 8.09 -13.01 2.83
CA ARG A 298 9.48 -12.92 2.35
C ARG A 298 10.13 -14.28 2.11
N THR A 299 9.79 -15.28 2.89
CA THR A 299 10.38 -16.64 2.78
C THR A 299 9.67 -17.48 1.74
N ASP A 300 8.36 -17.28 1.53
CA ASP A 300 7.54 -18.07 0.61
C ASP A 300 7.39 -17.43 -0.78
N VAL A 301 8.40 -16.75 -1.27
CA VAL A 301 8.44 -16.24 -2.66
C VAL A 301 8.15 -17.36 -3.68
N LYS A 302 8.47 -18.63 -3.36
CA LYS A 302 8.07 -19.80 -4.16
C LYS A 302 6.55 -19.96 -4.30
N LEU A 303 5.76 -19.58 -3.30
CA LEU A 303 4.29 -19.59 -3.44
C LEU A 303 3.81 -18.53 -4.46
N LEU A 304 4.49 -17.40 -4.57
CA LEU A 304 4.22 -16.38 -5.60
C LEU A 304 4.55 -16.93 -7.00
N GLU A 305 5.66 -17.62 -7.15
CA GLU A 305 6.07 -18.27 -8.41
C GLU A 305 5.18 -19.46 -8.74
N ILE A 306 4.75 -20.26 -7.76
CA ILE A 306 3.81 -21.37 -7.94
C ILE A 306 2.42 -20.83 -8.34
N ALA A 307 1.90 -19.80 -7.71
CA ALA A 307 0.66 -19.14 -8.10
C ALA A 307 0.74 -18.57 -9.54
N ALA A 308 1.89 -18.03 -9.94
CA ALA A 308 2.17 -17.59 -11.31
C ALA A 308 2.45 -18.77 -12.26
N GLY A 309 3.07 -19.86 -11.80
CA GLY A 309 3.48 -21.04 -12.59
C GLY A 309 2.37 -22.08 -12.80
N GLN A 310 1.51 -22.29 -11.82
CA GLN A 310 0.33 -23.16 -11.98
C GLN A 310 -0.66 -22.60 -13.01
N ARG A 311 -0.64 -21.30 -13.25
CA ARG A 311 -1.42 -20.65 -14.32
C ARG A 311 -0.80 -20.85 -15.72
N ARG A 312 0.52 -21.08 -15.83
CA ARG A 312 1.19 -21.42 -17.10
C ARG A 312 0.96 -22.88 -17.53
N ALA A 313 0.79 -23.80 -16.60
CA ALA A 313 0.53 -25.21 -16.89
C ALA A 313 -0.91 -25.52 -17.32
N ALA A 314 -1.87 -24.67 -16.96
CA ALA A 314 -3.27 -24.79 -17.39
C ALA A 314 -3.57 -24.14 -18.77
N SER A 315 -2.58 -23.50 -19.39
CA SER A 315 -2.72 -22.84 -20.71
C SER A 315 -1.91 -23.53 -21.83
N LYS A 316 -1.61 -24.85 -21.66
CA LYS A 316 -1.12 -25.70 -22.75
C LYS A 316 -2.19 -26.65 -23.24
#